data_02525e00971867166bb8717747a46a19
#
_entry.id   02525e00971867166bb8717747a46a19
#
_cell.length_a   1.000
_cell.length_b   1.000
_cell.length_c   1.000
_cell.angle_alpha   90.00
_cell.angle_beta   90.00
_cell.angle_gamma   90.00
#
_symmetry.space_group_name_H-M   'P 1'
#
loop_
_entity.id
_entity.type
_entity.pdbx_description
1 polymer ?
#
loop_
_entity_poly.entity_id
_entity_poly.type
_entity_poly.pdbx_seq_one_letter_code
_entity_poly.pdbx_strand_id
1 'polypeptide(L)'
;VRVYLQEDAKIDALESTSDELLAKLEIRKDAGTLDLDRKTLLSLKEVLQNADLVKFAKSMPEYRIANEDRKVVETVVIETKEALPEPTEEELKEKAAYQEYLAKKRRKEQWIWGFSGVGILASFILVLSMVVYGYYPVRDTILLYPTKGLYSGQWISSQYGNPPLKIETPEVLERFSREEKNIEQFGLGTFDSPFYVDLLFDFQSRNSKKPQSTNLDPKQADLEKGQALVNSIISSFESKGAVNILIKNDAVELPSGLSVAKVFGTLDYPKKGLSDRIRCSFNALLFTFEEGTIILTMMYEKEDRYAPSIEQRIINSIELIKEL
;
A
#
# COMPACT_ATOMS: atom_id res chain seq x y z
N VAL A 1 -35.36 -39.71 23.91
CA VAL A 1 -34.94 -40.92 24.64
C VAL A 1 -34.01 -41.76 23.79
N ARG A 2 -34.38 -42.22 22.57
CA ARG A 2 -33.53 -43.11 21.73
C ARG A 2 -32.15 -42.53 21.44
N VAL A 3 -32.07 -41.25 21.03
CA VAL A 3 -30.79 -40.53 20.79
C VAL A 3 -29.95 -40.51 22.06
N TYR A 4 -30.56 -40.17 23.20
CA TYR A 4 -29.85 -40.13 24.49
C TYR A 4 -29.32 -41.53 24.89
N LEU A 5 -30.16 -42.58 24.77
CA LEU A 5 -29.73 -43.95 25.08
C LEU A 5 -28.57 -44.44 24.18
N GLN A 6 -28.54 -44.00 22.92
CA GLN A 6 -27.44 -44.35 22.00
C GLN A 6 -26.17 -43.54 22.30
N GLU A 7 -26.27 -42.25 22.48
CA GLU A 7 -25.11 -41.37 22.66
C GLU A 7 -24.49 -41.48 24.06
N ASP A 8 -25.31 -41.43 25.09
CA ASP A 8 -24.82 -41.40 26.48
C ASP A 8 -24.77 -42.79 27.12
N ALA A 9 -25.80 -43.63 26.97
CA ALA A 9 -25.81 -44.97 27.53
C ALA A 9 -25.14 -46.05 26.66
N LYS A 10 -24.67 -45.70 25.45
CA LYS A 10 -24.06 -46.61 24.48
C LYS A 10 -24.93 -47.85 24.20
N ILE A 11 -26.23 -47.65 24.14
CA ILE A 11 -27.22 -48.67 23.79
C ILE A 11 -27.68 -48.39 22.36
N ASP A 12 -27.56 -49.37 21.47
CA ASP A 12 -28.02 -49.21 20.11
C ASP A 12 -29.56 -49.11 20.04
N ALA A 13 -30.06 -47.89 20.16
CA ALA A 13 -31.45 -47.55 20.32
C ALA A 13 -32.11 -46.96 19.08
N LEU A 14 -31.35 -46.33 18.19
CA LEU A 14 -31.91 -45.63 17.00
C LEU A 14 -32.40 -46.63 15.95
N GLU A 15 -31.68 -47.71 15.74
CA GLU A 15 -32.01 -48.72 14.74
C GLU A 15 -32.84 -49.87 15.31
N SER A 16 -33.09 -49.91 16.64
CA SER A 16 -33.88 -50.94 17.31
C SER A 16 -35.36 -50.63 17.29
N THR A 17 -36.19 -51.66 17.19
CA THR A 17 -37.62 -51.57 17.45
C THR A 17 -37.87 -51.24 18.94
N SER A 18 -39.08 -50.84 19.31
CA SER A 18 -39.41 -50.56 20.72
C SER A 18 -39.25 -51.79 21.62
N ASP A 19 -39.62 -52.97 21.15
CA ASP A 19 -39.45 -54.22 21.88
C ASP A 19 -37.97 -54.65 21.98
N GLU A 20 -37.20 -54.51 20.94
CA GLU A 20 -35.75 -54.78 20.97
C GLU A 20 -35.02 -53.84 21.91
N LEU A 21 -35.37 -52.56 21.90
CA LEU A 21 -34.79 -51.60 22.82
C LEU A 21 -35.06 -51.96 24.27
N LEU A 22 -36.30 -52.31 24.60
CA LEU A 22 -36.66 -52.77 25.94
C LEU A 22 -35.91 -54.04 26.36
N ALA A 23 -35.78 -55.03 25.45
CA ALA A 23 -35.00 -56.21 25.73
C ALA A 23 -33.49 -55.88 25.97
N LYS A 24 -32.91 -54.94 25.22
CA LYS A 24 -31.53 -54.50 25.41
C LYS A 24 -31.36 -53.79 26.78
N LEU A 25 -32.35 -53.02 27.23
CA LEU A 25 -32.32 -52.37 28.53
C LEU A 25 -32.47 -53.42 29.69
N GLU A 26 -33.34 -54.40 29.55
CA GLU A 26 -33.47 -55.50 30.51
C GLU A 26 -32.18 -56.33 30.63
N ILE A 27 -31.54 -56.67 29.52
CA ILE A 27 -30.25 -57.39 29.53
C ILE A 27 -29.18 -56.57 30.27
N ARG A 28 -29.09 -55.27 30.04
CA ARG A 28 -28.14 -54.40 30.73
C ARG A 28 -28.40 -54.25 32.21
N LYS A 29 -29.67 -54.23 32.59
CA LYS A 29 -30.11 -54.25 33.99
C LYS A 29 -29.70 -55.55 34.66
N ASP A 30 -30.02 -56.69 34.04
CA ASP A 30 -29.70 -58.01 34.59
C ASP A 30 -28.19 -58.26 34.68
N ALA A 31 -27.42 -57.66 33.78
CA ALA A 31 -25.96 -57.64 33.81
C ALA A 31 -25.37 -56.69 34.87
N GLY A 32 -26.20 -55.92 35.59
CA GLY A 32 -25.75 -54.94 36.60
C GLY A 32 -24.98 -53.76 36.04
N THR A 33 -25.06 -53.53 34.73
CA THR A 33 -24.40 -52.38 34.06
C THR A 33 -25.29 -51.17 33.94
N LEU A 34 -26.56 -51.29 34.27
CA LEU A 34 -27.54 -50.19 34.27
C LEU A 34 -28.57 -50.44 35.42
N ASP A 35 -28.50 -49.65 36.46
CA ASP A 35 -29.39 -49.78 37.65
C ASP A 35 -30.71 -49.01 37.43
N LEU A 36 -31.58 -49.57 36.60
CA LEU A 36 -32.93 -49.00 36.35
C LEU A 36 -33.96 -49.80 37.13
N ASP A 37 -34.89 -49.07 37.81
CA ASP A 37 -36.00 -49.68 38.50
C ASP A 37 -36.93 -50.40 37.48
N ARG A 38 -37.47 -51.57 37.89
CA ARG A 38 -38.42 -52.34 37.08
C ARG A 38 -39.67 -51.53 36.71
N LYS A 39 -40.08 -50.64 37.61
CA LYS A 39 -41.25 -49.78 37.40
C LYS A 39 -40.97 -48.78 36.27
N THR A 40 -39.78 -48.24 36.24
CA THR A 40 -39.34 -47.26 35.19
C THR A 40 -39.29 -47.92 33.83
N LEU A 41 -38.78 -49.14 33.72
CA LEU A 41 -38.78 -49.90 32.48
C LEU A 41 -40.21 -50.19 31.97
N LEU A 42 -41.15 -50.55 32.87
CA LEU A 42 -42.56 -50.77 32.51
C LEU A 42 -43.22 -49.49 32.02
N SER A 43 -42.99 -48.37 32.73
CA SER A 43 -43.49 -47.04 32.31
C SER A 43 -42.91 -46.59 30.95
N LEU A 44 -41.60 -46.86 30.69
CA LEU A 44 -41.00 -46.59 29.40
C LEU A 44 -41.60 -47.44 28.27
N LYS A 45 -41.94 -48.71 28.58
CA LYS A 45 -42.63 -49.59 27.62
C LYS A 45 -43.95 -49.03 27.18
N GLU A 46 -44.75 -48.53 28.15
CA GLU A 46 -46.05 -47.91 27.88
C GLU A 46 -45.94 -46.65 27.04
N VAL A 47 -44.95 -45.79 27.31
CA VAL A 47 -44.67 -44.59 26.52
C VAL A 47 -44.24 -44.92 25.12
N LEU A 48 -43.36 -45.93 24.93
CA LEU A 48 -42.91 -46.31 23.60
C LEU A 48 -44.04 -46.94 22.78
N GLN A 49 -44.92 -47.76 23.39
CA GLN A 49 -46.12 -48.29 22.74
C GLN A 49 -47.10 -47.20 22.35
N ASN A 50 -47.35 -46.19 23.24
CA ASN A 50 -48.14 -45.03 22.89
C ASN A 50 -47.57 -44.22 21.73
N ALA A 51 -46.26 -44.00 21.73
CA ALA A 51 -45.56 -43.31 20.63
C ALA A 51 -45.66 -44.08 19.30
N ASP A 52 -45.59 -45.38 19.34
CA ASP A 52 -45.76 -46.25 18.16
C ASP A 52 -47.20 -46.22 17.62
N LEU A 53 -48.20 -46.17 18.49
CA LEU A 53 -49.62 -46.00 18.10
C LEU A 53 -49.84 -44.63 17.44
N VAL A 54 -49.25 -43.57 17.97
CA VAL A 54 -49.33 -42.25 17.35
C VAL A 54 -48.66 -42.25 15.95
N LYS A 55 -47.50 -42.86 15.85
CA LYS A 55 -46.69 -42.87 14.63
C LYS A 55 -47.32 -43.75 13.52
N PHE A 56 -47.78 -44.92 13.87
CA PHE A 56 -48.21 -45.90 12.88
C PHE A 56 -49.73 -46.02 12.76
N ALA A 57 -50.52 -45.82 13.81
CA ALA A 57 -51.98 -45.86 13.79
C ALA A 57 -52.65 -44.48 13.69
N LYS A 58 -51.86 -43.39 13.58
CA LYS A 58 -52.37 -42.04 13.56
C LYS A 58 -53.32 -41.70 14.76
N SER A 59 -53.13 -42.34 15.88
CA SER A 59 -53.84 -42.07 17.10
C SER A 59 -53.49 -40.66 17.61
N MET A 60 -54.44 -39.89 18.05
CA MET A 60 -54.21 -38.61 18.69
C MET A 60 -54.48 -38.72 20.18
N PRO A 61 -53.47 -38.88 21.04
CA PRO A 61 -53.65 -38.94 22.48
C PRO A 61 -54.14 -37.58 22.99
N GLU A 62 -54.95 -37.64 24.08
CA GLU A 62 -55.32 -36.42 24.81
C GLU A 62 -54.06 -35.72 25.35
N TYR A 63 -54.10 -34.40 25.44
CA TYR A 63 -52.99 -33.57 25.95
C TYR A 63 -52.49 -34.04 27.33
N ARG A 64 -53.39 -34.54 28.17
CA ARG A 64 -53.07 -35.06 29.51
C ARG A 64 -52.15 -36.30 29.41
N ILE A 65 -52.48 -37.23 28.53
CA ILE A 65 -51.67 -38.45 28.31
C ILE A 65 -50.30 -38.10 27.76
N ALA A 66 -50.24 -37.21 26.77
CA ALA A 66 -48.97 -36.76 26.21
C ALA A 66 -48.05 -36.06 27.25
N ASN A 67 -48.64 -35.31 28.21
CA ASN A 67 -47.88 -34.66 29.27
C ASN A 67 -47.40 -35.65 30.35
N GLU A 68 -48.19 -36.69 30.63
CA GLU A 68 -47.78 -37.81 31.51
C GLU A 68 -46.67 -38.62 30.88
N ASP A 69 -46.76 -38.95 29.62
CA ASP A 69 -45.70 -39.66 28.85
C ASP A 69 -44.41 -38.84 28.86
N ARG A 70 -44.49 -37.52 28.68
CA ARG A 70 -43.33 -36.66 28.77
C ARG A 70 -42.65 -36.71 30.14
N LYS A 71 -43.37 -36.71 31.22
CA LYS A 71 -42.79 -36.82 32.57
C LYS A 71 -42.11 -38.18 32.77
N VAL A 72 -42.73 -39.27 32.30
CA VAL A 72 -42.09 -40.59 32.33
C VAL A 72 -40.79 -40.59 31.58
N VAL A 73 -40.73 -39.99 30.36
CA VAL A 73 -39.50 -39.83 29.58
C VAL A 73 -38.44 -39.07 30.35
N GLU A 74 -38.79 -37.94 30.97
CA GLU A 74 -37.89 -37.13 31.81
C GLU A 74 -37.33 -37.99 32.97
N THR A 75 -38.19 -38.73 33.68
CA THR A 75 -37.77 -39.62 34.78
C THR A 75 -36.78 -40.71 34.27
N VAL A 76 -37.09 -41.38 33.16
CA VAL A 76 -36.22 -42.38 32.57
C VAL A 76 -34.85 -41.80 32.22
N VAL A 77 -34.80 -40.59 31.66
CA VAL A 77 -33.53 -39.93 31.33
C VAL A 77 -32.71 -39.62 32.56
N ILE A 78 -33.39 -39.11 33.62
CA ILE A 78 -32.70 -38.79 34.88
C ILE A 78 -32.17 -40.04 35.55
N GLU A 79 -33.00 -41.09 35.74
CA GLU A 79 -32.57 -42.36 36.35
C GLU A 79 -31.48 -43.06 35.55
N THR A 80 -31.56 -43.01 34.21
CA THR A 80 -30.50 -43.61 33.34
C THR A 80 -29.21 -42.80 33.52
N LYS A 81 -29.28 -41.48 33.66
CA LYS A 81 -28.10 -40.66 33.86
C LYS A 81 -27.43 -40.90 35.22
N GLU A 82 -28.23 -41.11 36.29
CA GLU A 82 -27.73 -41.47 37.62
C GLU A 82 -27.14 -42.90 37.67
N ALA A 83 -27.73 -43.80 36.89
CA ALA A 83 -27.25 -45.18 36.79
C ALA A 83 -26.03 -45.42 35.90
N LEU A 84 -25.66 -44.42 35.09
CA LEU A 84 -24.44 -44.48 34.26
C LEU A 84 -23.21 -44.19 35.11
N PRO A 85 -22.11 -44.97 34.93
CA PRO A 85 -20.84 -44.63 35.60
C PRO A 85 -20.38 -43.24 35.19
N GLU A 86 -19.80 -42.49 36.14
CA GLU A 86 -19.19 -41.19 35.84
C GLU A 86 -18.14 -41.35 34.73
N PRO A 87 -18.08 -40.44 33.74
CA PRO A 87 -17.12 -40.50 32.67
C PRO A 87 -15.70 -40.53 33.23
N THR A 88 -14.88 -41.41 32.71
CA THR A 88 -13.49 -41.51 33.16
C THR A 88 -12.72 -40.23 32.87
N GLU A 89 -11.66 -39.98 33.68
CA GLU A 89 -10.81 -38.77 33.45
C GLU A 89 -10.24 -38.73 32.02
N GLU A 90 -10.01 -39.88 31.38
CA GLU A 90 -9.52 -39.96 30.00
C GLU A 90 -10.57 -39.47 29.00
N GLU A 91 -11.84 -39.89 29.16
CA GLU A 91 -12.95 -39.44 28.31
C GLU A 91 -13.22 -37.93 28.47
N LEU A 92 -13.07 -37.42 29.69
CA LEU A 92 -13.18 -35.97 29.95
C LEU A 92 -12.04 -35.21 29.31
N LYS A 93 -10.81 -35.74 29.33
CA LYS A 93 -9.64 -35.11 28.67
C LYS A 93 -9.79 -35.16 27.14
N GLU A 94 -10.26 -36.26 26.56
CA GLU A 94 -10.54 -36.34 25.12
C GLU A 94 -11.64 -35.38 24.68
N LYS A 95 -12.73 -35.28 25.43
CA LYS A 95 -13.81 -34.30 25.15
C LYS A 95 -13.31 -32.85 25.27
N ALA A 96 -12.51 -32.56 26.28
CA ALA A 96 -11.91 -31.23 26.45
C ALA A 96 -10.93 -30.89 25.32
N ALA A 97 -10.05 -31.82 24.96
CA ALA A 97 -9.09 -31.65 23.86
C ALA A 97 -9.81 -31.44 22.50
N TYR A 98 -10.87 -32.19 22.25
CA TYR A 98 -11.69 -32.02 21.04
C TYR A 98 -12.42 -30.66 21.03
N GLN A 99 -12.97 -30.21 22.16
CA GLN A 99 -13.58 -28.88 22.28
C GLN A 99 -12.57 -27.75 22.05
N GLU A 100 -11.36 -27.88 22.60
CA GLU A 100 -10.28 -26.93 22.35
C GLU A 100 -9.86 -26.91 20.87
N TYR A 101 -9.75 -28.09 20.24
CA TYR A 101 -9.47 -28.18 18.81
C TYR A 101 -10.52 -27.46 17.96
N LEU A 102 -11.80 -27.69 18.26
CA LEU A 102 -12.91 -27.01 17.56
C LEU A 102 -12.89 -25.50 17.80
N ALA A 103 -12.59 -25.06 19.03
CA ALA A 103 -12.48 -23.63 19.37
C ALA A 103 -11.30 -22.98 18.61
N LYS A 104 -10.14 -23.63 18.55
CA LYS A 104 -9.00 -23.17 17.77
C LYS A 104 -9.30 -23.10 16.27
N LYS A 105 -9.99 -24.13 15.73
CA LYS A 105 -10.42 -24.16 14.33
C LYS A 105 -11.37 -23.01 14.01
N ARG A 106 -12.41 -22.77 14.82
CA ARG A 106 -13.36 -21.67 14.64
C ARG A 106 -12.68 -20.30 14.72
N ARG A 107 -11.75 -20.09 15.67
CA ARG A 107 -10.94 -18.87 15.74
C ARG A 107 -10.13 -18.65 14.49
N LYS A 108 -9.45 -19.69 13.99
CA LYS A 108 -8.68 -19.59 12.74
C LYS A 108 -9.56 -19.23 11.54
N GLU A 109 -10.72 -19.86 11.41
CA GLU A 109 -11.69 -19.55 10.36
C GLU A 109 -12.20 -18.10 10.45
N GLN A 110 -12.54 -17.62 11.65
CA GLN A 110 -12.95 -16.23 11.89
C GLN A 110 -11.85 -15.23 11.48
N TRP A 111 -10.59 -15.52 11.80
CA TRP A 111 -9.46 -14.69 11.39
C TRP A 111 -9.28 -14.68 9.86
N ILE A 112 -9.39 -15.82 9.21
CA ILE A 112 -9.31 -15.93 7.75
C ILE A 112 -10.43 -15.11 7.09
N TRP A 113 -11.66 -15.25 7.56
CA TRP A 113 -12.80 -14.47 7.06
C TRP A 113 -12.65 -12.97 7.34
N GLY A 114 -12.14 -12.60 8.51
CA GLY A 114 -11.84 -11.20 8.86
C GLY A 114 -10.79 -10.59 7.93
N PHE A 115 -9.65 -11.27 7.73
CA PHE A 115 -8.61 -10.79 6.82
C PHE A 115 -9.07 -10.74 5.36
N SER A 116 -9.84 -11.72 4.90
CA SER A 116 -10.37 -11.71 3.53
C SER A 116 -11.35 -10.56 3.33
N GLY A 117 -12.20 -10.25 4.29
CA GLY A 117 -13.12 -9.11 4.24
C GLY A 117 -12.38 -7.77 4.16
N VAL A 118 -11.33 -7.57 4.98
CA VAL A 118 -10.47 -6.38 4.93
C VAL A 118 -9.74 -6.29 3.60
N GLY A 119 -9.23 -7.40 3.09
CA GLY A 119 -8.56 -7.45 1.77
C GLY A 119 -9.48 -7.05 0.62
N ILE A 120 -10.70 -7.54 0.61
CA ILE A 120 -11.71 -7.20 -0.40
C ILE A 120 -12.06 -5.70 -0.32
N LEU A 121 -12.28 -5.17 0.89
CA LEU A 121 -12.58 -3.75 1.09
C LEU A 121 -11.42 -2.86 0.64
N ALA A 122 -10.18 -3.21 1.01
CA ALA A 122 -8.99 -2.48 0.57
C ALA A 122 -8.83 -2.48 -0.96
N SER A 123 -9.05 -3.64 -1.60
CA SER A 123 -9.03 -3.76 -3.06
C SER A 123 -10.12 -2.91 -3.72
N PHE A 124 -11.31 -2.88 -3.15
CA PHE A 124 -12.41 -2.06 -3.64
C PHE A 124 -12.08 -0.56 -3.55
N ILE A 125 -11.55 -0.09 -2.40
CA ILE A 125 -11.10 1.29 -2.21
C ILE A 125 -10.01 1.65 -3.21
N LEU A 126 -9.07 0.74 -3.46
CA LEU A 126 -7.98 0.93 -4.42
C LEU A 126 -8.52 1.08 -5.84
N VAL A 127 -9.42 0.20 -6.27
CA VAL A 127 -10.05 0.28 -7.60
C VAL A 127 -10.85 1.58 -7.72
N LEU A 128 -11.63 1.94 -6.71
CA LEU A 128 -12.40 3.19 -6.71
C LEU A 128 -11.47 4.42 -6.81
N SER A 129 -10.37 4.43 -6.07
CA SER A 129 -9.39 5.51 -6.15
C SER A 129 -8.72 5.59 -7.53
N MET A 130 -8.46 4.45 -8.19
CA MET A 130 -7.95 4.42 -9.57
C MET A 130 -8.97 4.98 -10.58
N VAL A 131 -10.26 4.77 -10.36
CA VAL A 131 -11.32 5.34 -11.22
C VAL A 131 -11.42 6.86 -11.04
N VAL A 132 -11.33 7.36 -9.79
CA VAL A 132 -11.50 8.79 -9.47
C VAL A 132 -10.24 9.59 -9.82
N TYR A 133 -9.07 9.12 -9.41
CA TYR A 133 -7.79 9.85 -9.55
C TYR A 133 -6.96 9.42 -10.76
N GLY A 134 -7.32 8.31 -11.40
CA GLY A 134 -6.56 7.68 -12.47
C GLY A 134 -5.59 6.62 -11.99
N TYR A 135 -5.25 5.70 -12.88
CA TYR A 135 -4.37 4.55 -12.57
C TYR A 135 -2.96 5.00 -12.16
N TYR A 136 -2.32 5.86 -12.95
CA TYR A 136 -0.94 6.27 -12.71
C TYR A 136 -0.73 7.06 -11.41
N PRO A 137 -1.53 8.09 -11.06
CA PRO A 137 -1.39 8.80 -9.82
C PRO A 137 -1.52 7.90 -8.57
N VAL A 138 -2.45 6.96 -8.58
CA VAL A 138 -2.64 6.01 -7.47
C VAL A 138 -1.47 5.05 -7.37
N ARG A 139 -1.09 4.41 -8.48
CA ARG A 139 0.05 3.49 -8.54
C ARG A 139 1.34 4.17 -8.07
N ASP A 140 1.63 5.35 -8.59
CA ASP A 140 2.88 6.06 -8.34
C ASP A 140 2.94 6.61 -6.89
N THR A 141 1.78 6.82 -6.25
CA THR A 141 1.72 7.12 -4.81
C THR A 141 2.03 5.89 -3.96
N ILE A 142 1.47 4.73 -4.31
CA ILE A 142 1.69 3.47 -3.58
C ILE A 142 3.13 2.99 -3.74
N LEU A 143 3.70 3.11 -4.95
CA LEU A 143 5.08 2.70 -5.25
C LEU A 143 6.12 3.75 -4.85
N LEU A 144 5.71 4.86 -4.21
CA LEU A 144 6.58 5.95 -3.78
C LEU A 144 7.46 6.46 -4.94
N TYR A 145 6.84 6.73 -6.09
CA TYR A 145 7.56 7.23 -7.25
C TYR A 145 8.28 8.55 -6.91
N PRO A 146 9.61 8.63 -7.06
CA PRO A 146 10.41 9.70 -6.44
C PRO A 146 9.98 11.12 -6.85
N THR A 147 9.75 11.37 -8.14
CA THR A 147 9.35 12.69 -8.64
C THR A 147 7.89 13.02 -8.33
N LYS A 148 7.05 12.02 -8.02
CA LYS A 148 5.69 12.25 -7.54
C LYS A 148 5.68 12.99 -6.20
N GLY A 149 6.59 12.62 -5.30
CA GLY A 149 6.77 13.31 -4.02
C GLY A 149 7.13 14.78 -4.21
N LEU A 150 8.10 15.07 -5.08
CA LEU A 150 8.52 16.43 -5.43
C LEU A 150 7.39 17.25 -6.09
N TYR A 151 6.63 16.64 -6.99
CA TYR A 151 5.51 17.29 -7.68
C TYR A 151 4.35 17.67 -6.74
N SER A 152 3.96 16.75 -5.86
CA SER A 152 2.80 16.91 -4.97
C SER A 152 3.15 17.51 -3.60
N GLY A 153 4.44 17.68 -3.30
CA GLY A 153 4.93 18.23 -2.04
C GLY A 153 4.64 19.73 -1.89
N GLN A 154 5.09 20.28 -0.77
CA GLN A 154 5.00 21.71 -0.51
C GLN A 154 6.12 22.43 -1.25
N TRP A 155 5.78 23.40 -2.09
CA TRP A 155 6.72 24.21 -2.84
C TRP A 155 7.17 25.42 -2.06
N ILE A 156 8.45 25.76 -2.19
CA ILE A 156 9.10 26.82 -1.43
C ILE A 156 9.56 27.91 -2.40
N SER A 157 9.11 29.13 -2.16
CA SER A 157 9.57 30.30 -2.90
C SER A 157 10.77 30.91 -2.19
N SER A 158 11.91 30.96 -2.86
CA SER A 158 13.17 31.47 -2.30
C SER A 158 13.89 32.39 -3.26
N GLN A 159 14.75 33.23 -2.72
CA GLN A 159 15.58 34.16 -3.48
C GLN A 159 17.04 33.76 -3.38
N TYR A 160 17.76 33.76 -4.51
CA TYR A 160 19.15 33.31 -4.59
C TYR A 160 20.01 34.34 -5.33
N GLY A 161 21.24 34.51 -4.88
CA GLY A 161 22.27 35.31 -5.54
C GLY A 161 22.07 36.82 -5.49
N ASN A 162 22.91 37.53 -6.25
CA ASN A 162 22.83 38.98 -6.47
C ASN A 162 23.23 39.30 -7.94
N PRO A 163 22.32 39.79 -8.82
CA PRO A 163 20.94 40.18 -8.51
C PRO A 163 20.08 39.02 -8.10
N PRO A 164 19.12 39.26 -7.15
CA PRO A 164 18.32 38.14 -6.60
C PRO A 164 17.36 37.58 -7.65
N LEU A 165 17.51 36.29 -7.89
CA LEU A 165 16.57 35.48 -8.68
C LEU A 165 15.61 34.80 -7.72
N LYS A 166 14.32 35.09 -7.82
CA LYS A 166 13.26 34.44 -7.07
C LYS A 166 12.72 33.27 -7.90
N ILE A 167 12.67 32.09 -7.30
CA ILE A 167 12.12 30.88 -7.91
C ILE A 167 11.35 30.05 -6.90
N GLU A 168 10.37 29.27 -7.36
CA GLU A 168 9.71 28.23 -6.56
C GLU A 168 10.31 26.87 -6.91
N THR A 169 10.72 26.13 -5.88
CA THR A 169 11.30 24.79 -6.01
C THR A 169 10.65 23.82 -5.03
N PRO A 170 10.64 22.52 -5.32
CA PRO A 170 10.09 21.51 -4.39
C PRO A 170 10.77 21.50 -3.03
N GLU A 171 12.05 21.84 -2.98
CA GLU A 171 12.88 21.93 -1.77
C GLU A 171 13.79 23.17 -1.90
N VAL A 172 14.30 23.68 -0.78
CA VAL A 172 15.26 24.78 -0.79
C VAL A 172 16.55 24.33 -1.48
N LEU A 173 17.09 25.15 -2.40
CA LEU A 173 18.38 24.84 -3.02
C LEU A 173 19.50 25.02 -2.00
N GLU A 174 20.34 24.01 -1.88
CA GLU A 174 21.52 24.04 -1.02
C GLU A 174 22.65 24.84 -1.68
N ARG A 175 23.37 25.64 -0.89
CA ARG A 175 24.53 26.38 -1.38
C ARG A 175 25.76 25.47 -1.41
N PHE A 176 26.40 25.40 -2.57
CA PHE A 176 27.68 24.69 -2.74
C PHE A 176 28.84 25.67 -2.55
N SER A 177 29.81 25.31 -1.69
CA SER A 177 31.03 26.10 -1.54
C SER A 177 31.95 25.86 -2.73
N ARG A 178 32.33 26.92 -3.43
CA ARG A 178 33.38 26.92 -4.45
C ARG A 178 34.57 27.75 -4.00
N GLU A 179 35.77 27.39 -4.47
CA GLU A 179 37.01 28.14 -4.18
C GLU A 179 37.05 29.46 -4.94
N GLU A 180 36.33 29.58 -6.05
CA GLU A 180 36.26 30.75 -6.89
C GLU A 180 35.31 31.80 -6.27
N LYS A 181 35.86 32.97 -5.89
CA LYS A 181 35.14 34.05 -5.20
C LYS A 181 34.01 34.68 -6.02
N ASN A 182 34.01 34.50 -7.32
CA ASN A 182 33.06 35.13 -8.25
C ASN A 182 31.94 34.23 -8.68
N ILE A 183 31.91 32.96 -8.19
CA ILE A 183 30.90 31.97 -8.54
C ILE A 183 30.12 31.60 -7.30
N GLU A 184 28.81 31.76 -7.36
CA GLU A 184 27.88 31.19 -6.38
C GLU A 184 27.05 30.08 -7.03
N GLN A 185 26.91 28.99 -6.35
CA GLN A 185 26.18 27.84 -6.85
C GLN A 185 25.20 27.32 -5.81
N PHE A 186 23.97 27.11 -6.26
CA PHE A 186 22.87 26.53 -5.46
C PHE A 186 22.31 25.36 -6.22
N GLY A 187 21.89 24.29 -5.54
CA GLY A 187 21.36 23.13 -6.23
C GLY A 187 20.43 22.27 -5.39
N LEU A 188 19.69 21.44 -6.08
CA LEU A 188 18.82 20.42 -5.53
C LEU A 188 19.21 19.06 -6.14
N GLY A 189 19.52 18.12 -5.28
CA GLY A 189 19.91 16.78 -5.68
C GLY A 189 21.31 16.71 -6.32
N THR A 190 21.57 15.60 -6.96
CA THR A 190 22.81 15.31 -7.71
C THR A 190 22.45 14.77 -9.09
N PHE A 191 23.42 14.53 -9.93
CA PHE A 191 23.18 13.91 -11.25
C PHE A 191 22.55 12.50 -11.18
N ASP A 192 22.71 11.82 -10.03
CA ASP A 192 22.06 10.53 -9.77
C ASP A 192 20.63 10.66 -9.24
N SER A 193 20.21 11.87 -8.86
CA SER A 193 18.87 12.13 -8.35
C SER A 193 17.81 12.04 -9.45
N PRO A 194 16.56 11.70 -9.12
CA PRO A 194 15.47 11.65 -10.10
C PRO A 194 15.17 12.98 -10.77
N PHE A 195 15.42 14.08 -10.04
CA PHE A 195 15.33 15.45 -10.52
C PHE A 195 16.51 16.25 -9.97
N TYR A 196 17.22 16.95 -10.83
CA TYR A 196 18.39 17.74 -10.52
C TYR A 196 18.15 19.19 -10.91
N VAL A 197 18.51 20.12 -10.05
CA VAL A 197 18.53 21.56 -10.32
C VAL A 197 19.89 22.13 -9.94
N ASP A 198 20.45 22.94 -10.80
CA ASP A 198 21.69 23.66 -10.56
C ASP A 198 21.53 25.12 -11.00
N LEU A 199 21.71 26.02 -10.05
CA LEU A 199 21.61 27.45 -10.24
C LEU A 199 22.99 28.07 -10.00
N LEU A 200 23.64 28.49 -11.06
CA LEU A 200 24.97 29.05 -11.07
C LEU A 200 24.91 30.55 -11.34
N PHE A 201 25.54 31.35 -10.48
CA PHE A 201 25.80 32.75 -10.68
C PHE A 201 27.28 32.92 -10.96
N ASP A 202 27.64 33.43 -12.15
CA ASP A 202 29.01 33.77 -12.55
C ASP A 202 29.12 35.28 -12.71
N PHE A 203 29.74 35.89 -11.71
CA PHE A 203 29.92 37.35 -11.67
C PHE A 203 31.23 37.74 -12.32
N GLN A 204 31.16 38.56 -13.35
CA GLN A 204 32.37 39.13 -13.93
C GLN A 204 33.01 40.07 -12.93
N SER A 205 34.27 39.83 -12.57
CA SER A 205 35.00 40.75 -11.72
C SER A 205 35.09 42.11 -12.42
N ARG A 206 34.62 43.16 -11.73
CA ARG A 206 34.72 44.58 -12.23
C ARG A 206 36.17 44.97 -12.66
N ASN A 207 37.17 44.18 -12.26
CA ASN A 207 38.57 44.42 -12.55
C ASN A 207 39.11 43.56 -13.75
N SER A 208 38.32 42.66 -14.30
CA SER A 208 38.73 42.01 -15.54
C SER A 208 38.68 43.05 -16.67
N LYS A 209 39.86 43.54 -17.07
CA LYS A 209 40.01 44.43 -18.23
C LYS A 209 39.15 43.86 -19.35
N LYS A 210 38.22 44.68 -19.89
CA LYS A 210 37.51 44.32 -21.14
C LYS A 210 38.53 43.70 -22.08
N PRO A 211 38.29 42.54 -22.66
CA PRO A 211 39.20 42.00 -23.67
C PRO A 211 39.37 43.11 -24.69
N GLN A 212 40.64 43.44 -24.95
CA GLN A 212 41.01 44.45 -25.91
C GLN A 212 40.25 44.17 -27.19
N SER A 213 39.52 45.15 -27.67
CA SER A 213 38.74 45.18 -28.88
C SER A 213 39.38 44.40 -30.02
N THR A 214 39.01 43.16 -30.18
CA THR A 214 38.98 42.54 -31.50
C THR A 214 37.86 43.30 -32.23
N ASN A 215 38.16 43.80 -33.44
CA ASN A 215 37.24 44.48 -34.36
C ASN A 215 36.12 43.52 -34.85
N LEU A 216 35.43 42.88 -33.97
CA LEU A 216 34.28 42.00 -34.26
C LEU A 216 33.02 42.83 -34.22
N ASP A 217 32.18 42.61 -35.21
CA ASP A 217 30.82 43.15 -35.24
C ASP A 217 30.10 42.73 -33.92
N PRO A 218 29.40 43.64 -33.20
CA PRO A 218 28.72 43.34 -31.93
C PRO A 218 27.85 42.06 -31.98
N LYS A 219 27.21 41.78 -33.11
CA LYS A 219 26.44 40.53 -33.34
C LYS A 219 27.30 39.26 -33.35
N GLN A 220 28.56 39.37 -33.84
CA GLN A 220 29.47 38.22 -33.83
C GLN A 220 30.02 37.95 -32.44
N ALA A 221 30.29 39.00 -31.66
CA ALA A 221 30.74 38.90 -30.26
C ALA A 221 29.66 38.26 -29.35
N ASP A 222 28.41 38.59 -29.55
CA ASP A 222 27.28 37.97 -28.78
C ASP A 222 27.06 36.51 -29.20
N LEU A 223 27.25 36.17 -30.48
CA LEU A 223 27.15 34.78 -30.96
C LEU A 223 28.29 33.93 -30.39
N GLU A 224 29.51 34.41 -30.35
CA GLU A 224 30.68 33.73 -29.80
C GLU A 224 30.51 33.50 -28.29
N LYS A 225 30.02 34.48 -27.55
CA LYS A 225 29.70 34.32 -26.11
C LYS A 225 28.63 33.26 -25.88
N GLY A 226 27.55 33.29 -26.68
CA GLY A 226 26.50 32.28 -26.60
C GLY A 226 27.04 30.86 -26.85
N GLN A 227 27.90 30.69 -27.88
CA GLN A 227 28.54 29.40 -28.16
C GLN A 227 29.49 28.95 -27.04
N ALA A 228 30.25 29.86 -26.47
CA ALA A 228 31.13 29.54 -25.34
C ALA A 228 30.34 29.05 -24.12
N LEU A 229 29.21 29.67 -23.81
CA LEU A 229 28.31 29.24 -22.72
C LEU A 229 27.72 27.84 -23.00
N VAL A 230 27.26 27.58 -24.23
CA VAL A 230 26.76 26.26 -24.62
C VAL A 230 27.86 25.21 -24.46
N ASN A 231 29.09 25.50 -24.94
CA ASN A 231 30.23 24.60 -24.80
C ASN A 231 30.58 24.35 -23.31
N SER A 232 30.47 25.33 -22.45
CA SER A 232 30.73 25.17 -21.02
C SER A 232 29.70 24.21 -20.35
N ILE A 233 28.44 24.28 -20.76
CA ILE A 233 27.39 23.37 -20.31
C ILE A 233 27.70 21.93 -20.77
N ILE A 234 28.08 21.76 -22.06
CA ILE A 234 28.46 20.45 -22.59
C ILE A 234 29.61 19.87 -21.80
N SER A 235 30.70 20.64 -21.64
CA SER A 235 31.90 20.20 -20.90
C SER A 235 31.58 19.83 -19.45
N SER A 236 30.64 20.55 -18.81
CA SER A 236 30.18 20.22 -17.47
C SER A 236 29.45 18.87 -17.42
N PHE A 237 28.64 18.54 -18.42
CA PHE A 237 27.99 17.25 -18.51
C PHE A 237 28.99 16.12 -18.84
N GLU A 238 29.89 16.33 -19.77
CA GLU A 238 30.93 15.37 -20.15
C GLU A 238 31.87 15.05 -18.97
N SER A 239 32.27 16.07 -18.21
CA SER A 239 33.13 15.89 -17.03
C SER A 239 32.47 15.02 -15.94
N LYS A 240 31.14 14.96 -15.92
CA LYS A 240 30.34 14.10 -15.03
C LYS A 240 30.00 12.74 -15.65
N GLY A 241 30.52 12.44 -16.85
CA GLY A 241 30.39 11.14 -17.54
C GLY A 241 29.17 11.03 -18.46
N ALA A 242 28.51 12.12 -18.79
CA ALA A 242 27.47 12.13 -19.81
C ALA A 242 28.04 11.91 -21.21
N VAL A 243 27.28 11.23 -22.05
CA VAL A 243 27.63 10.97 -23.49
C VAL A 243 26.36 11.14 -24.34
N ASN A 244 26.53 11.08 -25.65
CA ASN A 244 25.44 11.19 -26.63
C ASN A 244 24.58 12.44 -26.39
N ILE A 245 25.25 13.57 -26.13
CA ILE A 245 24.60 14.84 -25.81
C ILE A 245 24.04 15.44 -27.09
N LEU A 246 22.71 15.56 -27.17
CA LEU A 246 22.01 16.23 -28.27
C LEU A 246 21.48 17.55 -27.75
N ILE A 247 21.83 18.65 -28.41
CA ILE A 247 21.51 20.00 -27.95
C ILE A 247 20.69 20.74 -28.99
N LYS A 248 19.75 21.53 -28.50
CA LYS A 248 19.04 22.57 -29.23
C LYS A 248 19.08 23.84 -28.42
N ASN A 249 19.07 24.99 -29.10
CA ASN A 249 18.98 26.29 -28.49
C ASN A 249 17.77 27.05 -29.04
N ASP A 250 17.15 27.85 -28.22
CA ASP A 250 16.01 28.71 -28.55
C ASP A 250 16.03 29.95 -27.68
N ALA A 251 15.31 30.98 -28.07
CA ALA A 251 15.04 32.15 -27.24
C ALA A 251 13.60 32.05 -26.73
N VAL A 252 13.41 32.09 -25.40
CA VAL A 252 12.11 31.95 -24.77
C VAL A 252 11.80 33.19 -23.95
N GLU A 253 10.58 33.66 -24.06
CA GLU A 253 10.05 34.70 -23.17
C GLU A 253 9.38 34.06 -21.96
N LEU A 254 9.87 34.38 -20.76
CA LEU A 254 9.29 33.88 -19.49
C LEU A 254 8.00 34.65 -19.17
N PRO A 255 7.11 34.05 -18.32
CA PRO A 255 5.90 34.73 -17.87
C PRO A 255 6.16 36.07 -17.20
N SER A 256 7.36 36.30 -16.63
CA SER A 256 7.83 37.55 -16.08
C SER A 256 8.19 38.63 -17.13
N GLY A 257 8.06 38.34 -18.43
CA GLY A 257 8.43 39.23 -19.53
C GLY A 257 9.94 39.29 -19.83
N LEU A 258 10.74 38.42 -19.19
CA LEU A 258 12.17 38.30 -19.46
C LEU A 258 12.41 37.38 -20.68
N SER A 259 13.19 37.86 -21.64
CA SER A 259 13.70 37.04 -22.75
C SER A 259 15.01 36.40 -22.34
N VAL A 260 15.07 35.08 -22.40
CA VAL A 260 16.23 34.24 -21.98
C VAL A 260 16.64 33.29 -23.08
N ALA A 261 17.93 32.99 -23.17
CA ALA A 261 18.39 31.91 -24.01
C ALA A 261 18.15 30.57 -23.33
N LYS A 262 17.50 29.65 -24.02
CA LYS A 262 17.20 28.29 -23.57
C LYS A 262 18.04 27.30 -24.34
N VAL A 263 18.83 26.50 -23.62
CA VAL A 263 19.59 25.38 -24.15
C VAL A 263 18.98 24.09 -23.60
N PHE A 264 18.50 23.23 -24.46
CA PHE A 264 17.78 22.04 -24.03
C PHE A 264 18.13 20.84 -24.91
N GLY A 265 17.88 19.66 -24.37
CA GLY A 265 18.18 18.44 -25.12
C GLY A 265 18.11 17.18 -24.33
N THR A 266 18.88 16.19 -24.80
CA THR A 266 18.97 14.89 -24.14
C THR A 266 20.42 14.43 -24.09
N LEU A 267 20.73 13.63 -23.07
CA LEU A 267 22.04 13.02 -22.87
C LEU A 267 21.86 11.63 -22.26
N ASP A 268 22.88 10.78 -22.40
CA ASP A 268 22.94 9.49 -21.74
C ASP A 268 23.89 9.57 -20.55
N TYR A 269 23.37 9.28 -19.34
CA TYR A 269 24.10 9.40 -18.09
C TYR A 269 24.26 8.04 -17.41
N PRO A 270 25.45 7.65 -16.90
CA PRO A 270 25.65 6.44 -16.11
C PRO A 270 25.12 6.64 -14.70
N LYS A 271 23.95 6.09 -14.40
CA LYS A 271 23.32 6.20 -13.06
C LYS A 271 23.90 5.16 -12.11
N LYS A 272 24.23 5.58 -10.89
CA LYS A 272 24.80 4.72 -9.87
C LYS A 272 23.86 3.54 -9.53
N GLY A 273 24.38 2.31 -9.64
CA GLY A 273 23.60 1.09 -9.35
C GLY A 273 22.92 0.46 -10.56
N LEU A 274 23.01 1.05 -11.75
CA LEU A 274 22.54 0.46 -13.00
C LEU A 274 23.72 0.11 -13.92
N SER A 275 23.61 -1.01 -14.63
CA SER A 275 24.61 -1.42 -15.64
C SER A 275 24.55 -0.56 -16.90
N ASP A 276 23.37 -0.07 -17.21
CA ASP A 276 23.10 0.68 -18.44
C ASP A 276 22.94 2.17 -18.15
N ARG A 277 23.27 2.98 -19.16
CA ARG A 277 23.08 4.42 -19.10
C ARG A 277 21.62 4.76 -19.30
N ILE A 278 21.16 5.79 -18.58
CA ILE A 278 19.80 6.29 -18.66
C ILE A 278 19.74 7.51 -19.55
N ARG A 279 18.72 7.57 -20.39
CA ARG A 279 18.43 8.75 -21.21
C ARG A 279 17.78 9.81 -20.35
N CYS A 280 18.46 10.95 -20.20
CA CYS A 280 17.98 12.11 -19.47
C CYS A 280 17.60 13.24 -20.42
N SER A 281 16.61 14.03 -20.03
CA SER A 281 16.31 15.33 -20.61
C SER A 281 16.95 16.41 -19.75
N PHE A 282 17.45 17.44 -20.39
CA PHE A 282 17.97 18.62 -19.67
C PHE A 282 17.46 19.91 -20.29
N ASN A 283 17.40 20.94 -19.46
CA ASN A 283 17.04 22.30 -19.83
C ASN A 283 17.90 23.29 -19.04
N ALA A 284 18.58 24.19 -19.73
CA ALA A 284 19.39 25.24 -19.14
C ALA A 284 18.88 26.61 -19.62
N LEU A 285 18.51 27.46 -18.70
CA LEU A 285 18.12 28.86 -18.96
C LEU A 285 19.30 29.76 -18.64
N LEU A 286 19.67 30.61 -19.59
CA LEU A 286 20.80 31.51 -19.50
C LEU A 286 20.31 32.99 -19.44
N PHE A 287 20.61 33.62 -18.33
CA PHE A 287 20.31 35.02 -18.10
C PHE A 287 21.64 35.79 -18.20
N THR A 288 21.78 36.67 -19.18
CA THR A 288 23.00 37.45 -19.36
C THR A 288 22.77 38.91 -18.99
N PHE A 289 23.62 39.42 -18.12
CA PHE A 289 23.60 40.81 -17.63
C PHE A 289 24.97 41.48 -17.87
N GLU A 290 25.06 42.79 -17.67
CA GLU A 290 26.33 43.49 -17.74
C GLU A 290 27.33 43.01 -16.67
N GLU A 291 26.84 42.56 -15.51
CA GLU A 291 27.63 42.19 -14.35
C GLU A 291 27.96 40.70 -14.29
N GLY A 292 27.34 39.86 -15.14
CA GLY A 292 27.57 38.40 -15.13
C GLY A 292 26.49 37.61 -15.84
N THR A 293 26.52 36.29 -15.60
CA THR A 293 25.57 35.35 -16.18
C THR A 293 24.98 34.48 -15.08
N ILE A 294 23.67 34.21 -15.15
CA ILE A 294 22.99 33.25 -14.31
C ILE A 294 22.61 32.07 -15.20
N ILE A 295 22.92 30.86 -14.77
CA ILE A 295 22.59 29.63 -15.49
C ILE A 295 21.76 28.76 -14.57
N LEU A 296 20.50 28.53 -14.95
CA LEU A 296 19.61 27.57 -14.26
C LEU A 296 19.53 26.29 -15.10
N THR A 297 20.13 25.21 -14.62
CA THR A 297 20.14 23.93 -15.28
C THR A 297 19.22 22.95 -14.55
N MET A 298 18.35 22.29 -15.26
CA MET A 298 17.48 21.22 -14.75
C MET A 298 17.73 19.96 -15.57
N MET A 299 17.76 18.80 -14.91
CA MET A 299 17.94 17.51 -15.57
C MET A 299 17.11 16.44 -14.87
N TYR A 300 16.54 15.55 -15.65
CA TYR A 300 15.70 14.44 -15.18
C TYR A 300 15.64 13.31 -16.21
N GLU A 301 15.19 12.15 -15.79
CA GLU A 301 15.01 10.99 -16.66
C GLU A 301 13.94 11.28 -17.75
N LYS A 302 14.24 11.03 -19.02
CA LYS A 302 13.39 11.42 -20.15
C LYS A 302 11.96 10.87 -20.09
N GLU A 303 11.81 9.68 -19.52
CA GLU A 303 10.50 9.02 -19.41
C GLU A 303 9.74 9.34 -18.10
N ASP A 304 10.31 10.23 -17.27
CA ASP A 304 9.63 10.65 -16.04
C ASP A 304 8.34 11.43 -16.34
N ARG A 305 7.28 11.10 -15.62
CA ARG A 305 5.95 11.65 -15.86
C ARG A 305 5.70 12.98 -15.19
N TYR A 306 6.36 13.21 -14.06
CA TYR A 306 6.13 14.39 -13.21
C TYR A 306 7.19 15.46 -13.40
N ALA A 307 8.40 15.05 -13.77
CA ALA A 307 9.53 15.95 -13.92
C ALA A 307 9.29 17.06 -14.95
N PRO A 308 8.67 16.86 -16.13
CA PRO A 308 8.34 17.95 -17.03
C PRO A 308 7.41 18.99 -16.42
N SER A 309 6.47 18.57 -15.56
CA SER A 309 5.56 19.49 -14.87
C SER A 309 6.27 20.25 -13.74
N ILE A 310 7.24 19.62 -13.07
CA ILE A 310 8.11 20.26 -12.07
C ILE A 310 8.96 21.31 -12.76
N GLU A 311 9.62 20.97 -13.86
CA GLU A 311 10.41 21.89 -14.68
C GLU A 311 9.60 23.10 -15.12
N GLN A 312 8.41 22.88 -15.69
CA GLN A 312 7.55 23.97 -16.15
C GLN A 312 7.10 24.88 -15.01
N ARG A 313 6.81 24.34 -13.83
CA ARG A 313 6.45 25.14 -12.67
C ARG A 313 7.62 25.99 -12.18
N ILE A 314 8.83 25.45 -12.14
CA ILE A 314 10.03 26.21 -11.81
C ILE A 314 10.19 27.36 -12.81
N ILE A 315 10.14 27.07 -14.11
CA ILE A 315 10.30 28.07 -15.18
C ILE A 315 9.26 29.20 -15.04
N ASN A 316 8.00 28.83 -14.78
CA ASN A 316 6.91 29.81 -14.66
C ASN A 316 7.01 30.69 -13.41
N SER A 317 7.77 30.26 -12.40
CA SER A 317 7.94 30.99 -11.13
C SER A 317 9.14 31.94 -11.14
N ILE A 318 9.91 31.97 -12.23
CA ILE A 318 11.15 32.76 -12.29
C ILE A 318 10.81 34.25 -12.34
N GLU A 319 11.27 34.97 -11.34
CA GLU A 319 11.21 36.43 -11.26
C GLU A 319 12.59 37.00 -10.94
N LEU A 320 13.09 37.91 -11.75
CA LEU A 320 14.29 38.66 -11.44
C LEU A 320 13.92 39.94 -10.68
N ILE A 321 14.42 40.07 -9.47
CA ILE A 321 14.19 41.26 -8.66
C ILE A 321 15.23 42.31 -9.05
N LYS A 322 14.81 43.30 -9.80
CA LYS A 322 15.66 44.48 -10.03
C LYS A 322 15.66 45.30 -8.76
N GLU A 323 16.83 45.51 -8.15
CA GLU A 323 16.97 46.56 -7.13
C GLU A 323 16.67 47.91 -7.80
N LEU A 324 15.69 48.61 -7.25
CA LEU A 324 15.30 49.96 -7.68
C LEU A 324 16.37 51.00 -7.29
#